data_90eddff6924443bd2dc620cfd7268ec6
#
_entry.id   90eddff6924443bd2dc620cfd7268ec6
#
_cell.length_a   1.000
_cell.length_b   1.000
_cell.length_c   1.000
_cell.angle_alpha   90.00
_cell.angle_beta   90.00
_cell.angle_gamma   90.00
#
_symmetry.space_group_name_H-M   'P 1'
#
loop_
_entity.id
_entity.type
_entity.pdbx_description
1 polymer ?
#
loop_
_entity_poly.entity_id
_entity_poly.type
_entity_poly.pdbx_seq_one_letter_code
_entity_poly.pdbx_strand_id
1 'polypeptide(L)'
;MHTIKVIGLGFALLGLLLFIAPRLAASAGRPIPFAIRLFLPLWFVGALINLWIGVTRAGYTVAQEAPIFLVVFGVPAVAAVLILWLTSRIAR
;
A
#
# COMPACT_ATOMS: atom_id res chain seq x y z
N MET A 1 7.94 -10.86 13.18
CA MET A 1 8.83 -9.82 12.68
C MET A 1 8.06 -8.57 12.32
N HIS A 2 8.63 -7.41 12.63
CA HIS A 2 7.98 -6.11 12.40
C HIS A 2 7.63 -5.88 10.93
N THR A 3 8.55 -6.19 10.03
CA THR A 3 8.35 -5.97 8.59
C THR A 3 7.14 -6.75 8.06
N ILE A 4 7.00 -8.01 8.47
CA ILE A 4 5.87 -8.85 8.03
C ILE A 4 4.55 -8.26 8.52
N LYS A 5 4.53 -7.78 9.78
CA LYS A 5 3.33 -7.16 10.33
C LYS A 5 2.93 -5.90 9.56
N VAL A 6 3.91 -5.09 9.20
CA VAL A 6 3.65 -3.86 8.45
C VAL A 6 3.16 -4.17 7.04
N ILE A 7 3.76 -5.16 6.37
CA ILE A 7 3.30 -5.60 5.06
C ILE A 7 1.86 -6.10 5.15
N GLY A 8 1.55 -6.89 6.20
CA GLY A 8 0.18 -7.35 6.45
C GLY A 8 -0.80 -6.20 6.61
N LEU A 9 -0.40 -5.13 7.32
CA LEU A 9 -1.23 -3.93 7.45
C LEU A 9 -1.46 -3.27 6.09
N GLY A 10 -0.44 -3.25 5.23
CA GLY A 10 -0.59 -2.72 3.88
C GLY A 10 -1.62 -3.48 3.07
N PHE A 11 -1.57 -4.81 3.11
CA PHE A 11 -2.56 -5.63 2.43
C PHE A 11 -3.95 -5.47 3.05
N ALA A 12 -4.04 -5.32 4.37
CA ALA A 12 -5.31 -5.06 5.03
C ALA A 12 -5.91 -3.73 4.58
N LEU A 13 -5.09 -2.68 4.49
CA LEU A 13 -5.53 -1.38 4.00
C LEU A 13 -6.00 -1.47 2.55
N LEU A 14 -5.22 -2.15 1.71
CA LEU A 14 -5.58 -2.34 0.30
C LEU A 14 -6.91 -3.08 0.18
N GLY A 15 -7.07 -4.17 0.92
CA GLY A 15 -8.31 -4.94 0.91
C GLY A 15 -9.50 -4.12 1.39
N LEU A 16 -9.30 -3.33 2.45
CA LEU A 16 -10.35 -2.45 2.97
C LEU A 16 -10.76 -1.41 1.92
N LEU A 17 -9.79 -0.76 1.28
CA LEU A 17 -10.09 0.23 0.25
C LEU A 17 -10.81 -0.39 -0.94
N LEU A 18 -10.40 -1.59 -1.37
CA LEU A 18 -11.08 -2.29 -2.44
C LEU A 18 -12.52 -2.66 -2.04
N PHE A 19 -12.72 -3.00 -0.78
CA PHE A 19 -14.04 -3.35 -0.27
C PHE A 19 -14.99 -2.15 -0.23
N ILE A 20 -14.49 -0.98 0.24
CA ILE A 20 -15.34 0.20 0.41
C ILE A 20 -15.37 1.09 -0.84
N ALA A 21 -14.46 0.89 -1.79
CA ALA A 21 -14.37 1.73 -2.98
C ALA A 21 -15.67 1.83 -3.78
N PRO A 22 -16.44 0.73 -3.98
CA PRO A 22 -17.71 0.85 -4.70
C PRO A 22 -18.69 1.82 -4.07
N ARG A 23 -18.64 1.95 -2.74
CA ARG A 23 -19.52 2.89 -2.03
C ARG A 23 -19.02 4.32 -2.12
N LEU A 24 -17.70 4.51 -2.01
CA LEU A 24 -17.10 5.84 -2.08
C LEU A 24 -17.05 6.39 -3.50
N ALA A 25 -16.83 5.51 -4.47
CA ALA A 25 -16.64 5.88 -5.86
C ALA A 25 -17.86 5.64 -6.71
N ALA A 26 -19.08 5.61 -6.11
CA ALA A 26 -20.31 5.36 -6.84
C ALA A 26 -20.51 6.34 -7.99
N SER A 27 -20.16 7.61 -7.78
CA SER A 27 -20.28 8.64 -8.81
C SER A 27 -19.11 8.64 -9.79
N ALA A 28 -17.98 8.03 -9.42
CA ALA A 28 -16.81 7.96 -10.28
C ALA A 28 -16.84 6.77 -11.25
N GLY A 29 -17.66 5.75 -10.97
CA GLY A 29 -17.89 4.62 -11.86
C GLY A 29 -16.80 3.58 -11.95
N ARG A 30 -15.62 3.81 -11.36
CA ARG A 30 -14.50 2.87 -11.45
C ARG A 30 -13.86 2.68 -10.08
N PRO A 31 -14.40 1.76 -9.25
CA PRO A 31 -13.97 1.64 -7.86
C PRO A 31 -12.53 1.13 -7.69
N ILE A 32 -12.06 0.21 -8.54
CA ILE A 32 -10.72 -0.36 -8.36
C ILE A 32 -9.63 0.66 -8.64
N PRO A 33 -9.64 1.41 -9.76
CA PRO A 33 -8.66 2.48 -9.95
C PRO A 33 -8.72 3.55 -8.85
N PHE A 34 -9.93 3.88 -8.39
CA PHE A 34 -10.09 4.84 -7.30
C PHE A 34 -9.42 4.34 -6.02
N ALA A 35 -9.67 3.07 -5.65
CA ALA A 35 -9.07 2.48 -4.45
C ALA A 35 -7.55 2.50 -4.52
N ILE A 36 -6.97 2.15 -5.66
CA ILE A 36 -5.52 2.08 -5.82
C ILE A 36 -4.91 3.48 -5.79
N ARG A 37 -5.58 4.46 -6.40
CA ARG A 37 -5.11 5.86 -6.32
C ARG A 37 -5.11 6.40 -4.90
N LEU A 38 -6.04 5.97 -4.06
CA LEU A 38 -6.02 6.30 -2.64
C LEU A 38 -4.95 5.51 -1.90
N PHE A 39 -4.84 4.23 -2.21
CA PHE A 39 -3.93 3.34 -1.49
C PHE A 39 -2.46 3.77 -1.63
N LEU A 40 -2.02 4.04 -2.85
CA LEU A 40 -0.60 4.28 -3.09
C LEU A 40 -0.06 5.45 -2.28
N PRO A 41 -0.66 6.66 -2.29
CA PRO A 41 -0.14 7.76 -1.47
C PRO A 41 -0.31 7.53 0.02
N LEU A 42 -1.43 6.92 0.44
CA LEU A 42 -1.64 6.61 1.86
C LEU A 42 -0.61 5.60 2.35
N TRP A 43 -0.34 4.57 1.56
CA TRP A 43 0.63 3.55 1.93
C TRP A 43 2.06 4.10 1.89
N PHE A 44 2.36 4.99 0.95
CA PHE A 44 3.65 5.65 0.93
C PHE A 44 3.91 6.40 2.23
N VAL A 45 2.93 7.18 2.71
CA VAL A 45 3.03 7.88 4.00
C VAL A 45 3.18 6.88 5.14
N GLY A 46 2.42 5.79 5.12
CA GLY A 46 2.53 4.75 6.14
C GLY A 46 3.92 4.12 6.17
N ALA A 47 4.48 3.86 5.00
CA ALA A 47 5.83 3.31 4.90
C ALA A 47 6.89 4.29 5.39
N LEU A 48 6.72 5.59 5.11
CA LEU A 48 7.62 6.63 5.63
C LEU A 48 7.56 6.71 7.15
N ILE A 49 6.37 6.60 7.73
CA ILE A 49 6.21 6.59 9.18
C ILE A 49 6.92 5.36 9.77
N ASN A 50 6.79 4.20 9.12
CA ASN A 50 7.48 2.99 9.55
C ASN A 50 9.00 3.17 9.50
N LEU A 51 9.50 3.79 8.43
CA LEU A 51 10.93 4.09 8.31
C LEU A 51 11.40 4.99 9.46
N TRP A 52 10.65 6.05 9.74
CA TRP A 52 11.00 6.99 10.80
C TRP A 52 11.02 6.30 12.17
N ILE A 53 10.01 5.49 12.45
CA ILE A 53 9.97 4.76 13.72
C ILE A 53 11.18 3.81 13.83
N GLY A 54 11.53 3.13 12.75
CA GLY A 54 12.69 2.24 12.77
C GLY A 54 13.99 2.99 13.05
N VAL A 55 14.18 4.16 12.44
CA VAL A 55 15.39 4.95 12.64
C VAL A 55 15.41 5.60 14.04
N THR A 56 14.29 6.18 14.49
CA THR A 56 14.27 6.98 15.71
C THR A 56 14.07 6.15 16.97
N ARG A 57 13.29 5.08 16.91
CA ARG A 57 12.93 4.31 18.11
C ARG A 57 13.60 2.95 18.20
N ALA A 58 13.78 2.27 17.07
CA ALA A 58 14.40 0.96 17.07
C ALA A 58 15.93 1.02 16.90
N GLY A 59 16.48 2.21 16.66
CA GLY A 59 17.93 2.40 16.58
C GLY A 59 18.56 1.98 15.25
N TYR A 60 17.74 1.71 14.24
CA TYR A 60 18.28 1.36 12.92
C TYR A 60 18.82 2.60 12.19
N THR A 61 19.82 2.38 11.33
CA THR A 61 20.31 3.44 10.47
C THR A 61 19.41 3.57 9.24
N VAL A 62 19.49 4.72 8.57
CA VAL A 62 18.76 4.92 7.31
C VAL A 62 19.21 3.90 6.26
N ALA A 63 20.51 3.58 6.22
CA ALA A 63 21.02 2.58 5.30
C ALA A 63 20.44 1.18 5.55
N GLN A 64 20.18 0.83 6.83
CA GLN A 64 19.55 -0.43 7.17
C GLN A 64 18.05 -0.44 6.83
N GLU A 65 17.39 0.70 7.00
CA GLU A 65 15.94 0.81 6.77
C GLU A 65 15.57 1.00 5.30
N ALA A 66 16.46 1.53 4.48
CA ALA A 66 16.15 1.83 3.08
C ALA A 66 15.70 0.57 2.30
N PRO A 67 16.42 -0.58 2.34
CA PRO A 67 15.91 -1.77 1.67
C PRO A 67 14.63 -2.30 2.29
N ILE A 68 14.47 -2.17 3.61
CA ILE A 68 13.23 -2.56 4.29
C ILE A 68 12.07 -1.69 3.82
N PHE A 69 12.30 -0.39 3.69
CA PHE A 69 11.29 0.54 3.15
C PHE A 69 10.86 0.12 1.75
N LEU A 70 11.80 -0.22 0.89
CA LEU A 70 11.49 -0.65 -0.47
C LEU A 70 10.61 -1.91 -0.46
N VAL A 71 10.90 -2.86 0.41
CA VAL A 71 10.08 -4.08 0.53
C VAL A 71 8.71 -3.74 1.12
N VAL A 72 8.68 -2.98 2.21
CA VAL A 72 7.43 -2.63 2.90
C VAL A 72 6.48 -1.86 1.99
N PHE A 73 7.00 -0.89 1.27
CA PHE A 73 6.19 -0.13 0.32
C PHE A 73 5.94 -0.93 -0.95
N GLY A 74 6.99 -1.56 -1.48
CA GLY A 74 6.96 -2.19 -2.80
C GLY A 74 6.02 -3.39 -2.90
N VAL A 75 6.01 -4.27 -1.89
CA VAL A 75 5.23 -5.50 -1.98
C VAL A 75 3.72 -5.20 -2.09
N PRO A 76 3.10 -4.41 -1.20
CA PRO A 76 1.70 -4.05 -1.40
C PRO A 76 1.47 -3.16 -2.63
N ALA A 77 2.41 -2.28 -2.96
CA ALA A 77 2.27 -1.39 -4.11
C ALA A 77 2.27 -2.19 -5.42
N VAL A 78 3.17 -3.18 -5.56
CA VAL A 78 3.20 -4.05 -6.73
C VAL A 78 1.91 -4.85 -6.83
N ALA A 79 1.42 -5.38 -5.71
CA ALA A 79 0.15 -6.09 -5.69
C ALA A 79 -0.99 -5.19 -6.16
N ALA A 80 -1.03 -3.94 -5.69
CA ALA A 80 -2.06 -2.98 -6.11
C ALA A 80 -1.99 -2.69 -7.61
N VAL A 81 -0.80 -2.48 -8.14
CA VAL A 81 -0.61 -2.22 -9.57
C VAL A 81 -1.00 -3.44 -10.40
N LEU A 82 -0.65 -4.65 -9.95
CA LEU A 82 -1.05 -5.88 -10.62
C LEU A 82 -2.57 -6.04 -10.65
N ILE A 83 -3.24 -5.74 -9.54
CA ILE A 83 -4.70 -5.78 -9.49
C ILE A 83 -5.29 -4.80 -10.50
N LEU A 84 -4.77 -3.59 -10.56
CA LEU A 84 -5.23 -2.59 -11.52
C LEU A 84 -5.03 -3.06 -12.95
N TRP A 85 -3.85 -3.60 -13.26
CA TRP A 85 -3.52 -4.07 -14.59
C TRP A 85 -4.42 -5.23 -15.02
N LEU A 86 -4.56 -6.24 -14.14
CA LEU A 86 -5.37 -7.41 -14.43
C LEU A 86 -6.85 -7.05 -14.62
N THR A 87 -7.38 -6.18 -13.75
CA THR A 87 -8.78 -5.79 -13.86
C THR A 87 -9.05 -4.92 -15.09
N SER A 88 -8.09 -4.10 -15.49
CA SER A 88 -8.27 -3.30 -16.70
C SER A 88 -8.25 -4.18 -17.96
N ARG A 89 -7.49 -5.27 -17.97
CA ARG A 89 -7.49 -6.22 -19.07
C ARG A 89 -8.77 -7.02 -19.14
N ILE A 90 -9.24 -7.48 -18.00
CA ILE A 90 -10.46 -8.29 -17.93
C ILE A 90 -11.70 -7.46 -18.28
N ALA A 91 -11.71 -6.20 -17.87
CA ALA A 91 -12.84 -5.30 -18.07
C ALA A 91 -13.00 -4.82 -19.53
N ARG A 92 -12.02 -5.08 -20.38
CA ARG A 92 -12.12 -4.73 -21.81
C ARG A 92 -12.93 -5.76 -22.61
#